data_a477dc65efb1e62915758cf4a98d9784
#
_entry.id   a477dc65efb1e62915758cf4a98d9784
#
_cell.length_a   1.000
_cell.length_b   1.000
_cell.length_c   1.000
_cell.angle_alpha   90.00
_cell.angle_beta   90.00
_cell.angle_gamma   90.00
#
_symmetry.space_group_name_H-M   'P 1'
#
loop_
_entity.id
_entity.type
_entity.pdbx_description
1 polymer ?
#
loop_
_entity_poly.entity_id
_entity_poly.type
_entity_poly.pdbx_seq_one_letter_code
_entity_poly.pdbx_strand_id
1 'polypeptide(L)'
;MGKLKEYLINNLTEEEIKRIEGLSNLSTTLDNHRRWMLLGLHVGQRVSDLLSLKPHQIREADDGLYLDFFQKKTRKAITVGVKNPLIVDWLSNFDFKPISDQAFNRGLKMVAQKAGIDTMTEGYQMDRSTRRRSLGLYPKYQLISSHSLRRTFATLHYGKVPTPLIMEITGHSKETTFLSYIGKTRNKDHIADTFLRYLNF
;
A
#
# COMPACT_ATOMS: atom_id res chain seq x y z
N MET A 1 20.14 4.59 -26.66
CA MET A 1 18.95 5.07 -25.90
C MET A 1 18.30 3.87 -25.22
N GLY A 2 18.54 3.67 -23.91
CA GLY A 2 17.93 2.60 -23.16
C GLY A 2 16.44 2.88 -22.98
N LYS A 3 15.57 2.00 -23.48
CA LYS A 3 14.14 2.05 -23.18
C LYS A 3 14.00 2.05 -21.66
N LEU A 4 13.44 3.12 -21.08
CA LEU A 4 12.94 3.11 -19.71
C LEU A 4 12.04 1.89 -19.60
N LYS A 5 12.41 0.94 -18.73
CA LYS A 5 11.51 -0.17 -18.40
C LYS A 5 10.26 0.46 -17.79
N GLU A 6 9.19 0.47 -18.55
CA GLU A 6 7.87 0.81 -18.04
C GLU A 6 7.56 -0.20 -16.95
N TYR A 7 7.63 0.24 -15.69
CA TYR A 7 7.30 -0.62 -14.57
C TYR A 7 5.79 -0.82 -14.61
N LEU A 8 5.36 -2.01 -14.97
CA LEU A 8 3.96 -2.40 -14.85
C LEU A 8 3.55 -2.29 -13.37
N ILE A 9 2.71 -1.29 -13.10
CA ILE A 9 2.34 -0.90 -11.75
C ILE A 9 0.92 -1.37 -11.49
N ASN A 10 0.79 -2.40 -10.67
CA ASN A 10 -0.48 -2.98 -10.27
C ASN A 10 -0.92 -2.41 -8.91
N ASN A 11 -1.46 -1.17 -8.93
CA ASN A 11 -2.06 -0.54 -7.77
C ASN A 11 -3.55 -0.90 -7.66
N LEU A 12 -4.07 -0.84 -6.43
CA LEU A 12 -5.51 -0.90 -6.20
C LEU A 12 -6.14 0.47 -6.46
N THR A 13 -7.34 0.49 -7.01
CA THR A 13 -8.17 1.68 -7.12
C THR A 13 -8.95 1.92 -5.83
N GLU A 14 -9.50 3.13 -5.64
CA GLU A 14 -10.36 3.45 -4.50
C GLU A 14 -11.61 2.55 -4.47
N GLU A 15 -12.18 2.20 -5.63
CA GLU A 15 -13.32 1.29 -5.75
C GLU A 15 -12.97 -0.15 -5.35
N GLU A 16 -11.79 -0.62 -5.75
CA GLU A 16 -11.29 -1.94 -5.35
C GLU A 16 -11.07 -2.01 -3.83
N ILE A 17 -10.55 -0.93 -3.22
CA ILE A 17 -10.39 -0.83 -1.77
C ILE A 17 -11.76 -0.87 -1.08
N LYS A 18 -12.75 -0.11 -1.55
CA LYS A 18 -14.12 -0.15 -1.02
C LYS A 18 -14.74 -1.55 -1.12
N ARG A 19 -14.49 -2.28 -2.21
CA ARG A 19 -14.94 -3.69 -2.31
C ARG A 19 -14.29 -4.58 -1.27
N ILE A 20 -13.00 -4.38 -0.96
CA ILE A 20 -12.29 -5.11 0.10
C ILE A 20 -12.87 -4.74 1.48
N GLU A 21 -13.14 -3.46 1.73
CA GLU A 21 -13.76 -2.98 2.98
C GLU A 21 -15.14 -3.59 3.20
N GLY A 22 -15.96 -3.68 2.14
CA GLY A 22 -17.31 -4.22 2.18
C GLY A 22 -17.42 -5.74 2.24
N LEU A 23 -16.32 -6.49 2.23
CA LEU A 23 -16.37 -7.95 2.33
C LEU A 23 -16.95 -8.39 3.67
N SER A 24 -17.92 -9.30 3.61
CA SER A 24 -18.56 -9.93 4.74
C SER A 24 -18.48 -11.46 4.67
N ASN A 25 -18.86 -12.14 5.72
CA ASN A 25 -18.90 -13.62 5.78
C ASN A 25 -17.56 -14.29 5.43
N LEU A 26 -16.47 -13.70 5.89
CA LEU A 26 -15.13 -14.26 5.75
C LEU A 26 -14.83 -15.22 6.90
N SER A 27 -14.03 -16.26 6.63
CA SER A 27 -13.44 -17.03 7.72
C SER A 27 -12.53 -16.13 8.57
N THR A 28 -12.38 -16.45 9.85
CA THR A 28 -11.53 -15.69 10.80
C THR A 28 -10.10 -15.47 10.24
N THR A 29 -9.54 -16.47 9.58
CA THR A 29 -8.21 -16.35 8.97
C THR A 29 -8.20 -15.36 7.80
N LEU A 30 -9.19 -15.42 6.91
CA LEU A 30 -9.26 -14.54 5.76
C LEU A 30 -9.58 -13.10 6.18
N ASP A 31 -10.42 -12.93 7.21
CA ASP A 31 -10.72 -11.61 7.78
C ASP A 31 -9.47 -10.97 8.41
N ASN A 32 -8.66 -11.75 9.12
CA ASN A 32 -7.38 -11.25 9.62
C ASN A 32 -6.45 -10.78 8.49
N HIS A 33 -6.40 -11.49 7.36
CA HIS A 33 -5.65 -11.03 6.18
C HIS A 33 -6.23 -9.73 5.61
N ARG A 34 -7.55 -9.60 5.56
CA ARG A 34 -8.24 -8.38 5.13
C ARG A 34 -7.90 -7.19 6.04
N ARG A 35 -7.92 -7.37 7.35
CA ARG A 35 -7.56 -6.33 8.33
C ARG A 35 -6.13 -5.83 8.12
N TRP A 36 -5.17 -6.74 8.05
CA TRP A 36 -3.78 -6.39 7.76
C TRP A 36 -3.60 -5.73 6.38
N MET A 37 -4.37 -6.17 5.37
CA MET A 37 -4.35 -5.58 4.03
C MET A 37 -4.83 -4.13 4.06
N LEU A 38 -5.98 -3.87 4.67
CA LEU A 38 -6.54 -2.53 4.78
C LEU A 38 -5.64 -1.61 5.61
N LEU A 39 -5.12 -2.09 6.74
CA LEU A 39 -4.14 -1.33 7.51
C LEU A 39 -2.91 -0.98 6.66
N GLY A 40 -2.37 -1.94 5.91
CA GLY A 40 -1.22 -1.70 5.02
C GLY A 40 -1.48 -0.64 3.95
N LEU A 41 -2.71 -0.57 3.42
CA LEU A 41 -3.16 0.45 2.47
C LEU A 41 -3.24 1.85 3.10
N HIS A 42 -3.52 1.94 4.41
CA HIS A 42 -3.66 3.23 5.12
C HIS A 42 -2.35 3.76 5.71
N VAL A 43 -1.40 2.87 6.02
CA VAL A 43 -0.14 3.31 6.67
C VAL A 43 1.08 3.29 5.75
N GLY A 44 0.98 2.65 4.59
CA GLY A 44 2.05 2.63 3.58
C GLY A 44 3.38 2.02 4.05
N GLN A 45 3.40 1.15 5.08
CA GLN A 45 4.62 0.56 5.60
C GLN A 45 5.09 -0.67 4.82
N ARG A 46 6.37 -1.02 4.96
CA ARG A 46 6.89 -2.30 4.44
C ARG A 46 6.28 -3.45 5.23
N VAL A 47 6.12 -4.60 4.59
CA VAL A 47 5.49 -5.78 5.22
C VAL A 47 6.15 -6.15 6.55
N SER A 48 7.46 -6.14 6.63
CA SER A 48 8.20 -6.45 7.85
C SER A 48 7.95 -5.47 8.99
N ASP A 49 7.70 -4.20 8.65
CA ASP A 49 7.43 -3.15 9.63
C ASP A 49 5.93 -3.17 10.00
N LEU A 50 5.05 -3.35 9.01
CA LEU A 50 3.61 -3.48 9.20
C LEU A 50 3.25 -4.63 10.15
N LEU A 51 3.69 -5.85 9.81
CA LEU A 51 3.34 -7.07 10.57
C LEU A 51 4.05 -7.17 11.93
N SER A 52 4.99 -6.27 12.22
CA SER A 52 5.64 -6.17 13.53
C SER A 52 4.92 -5.21 14.50
N LEU A 53 3.85 -4.55 14.08
CA LEU A 53 3.07 -3.62 14.92
C LEU A 53 2.60 -4.31 16.21
N LYS A 54 2.70 -3.60 17.34
CA LYS A 54 2.30 -4.06 18.67
C LYS A 54 1.37 -3.05 19.33
N PRO A 55 0.53 -3.46 20.31
CA PRO A 55 -0.41 -2.58 20.98
C PRO A 55 0.24 -1.30 21.56
N HIS A 56 1.40 -1.41 22.19
CA HIS A 56 2.10 -0.27 22.79
C HIS A 56 2.61 0.79 21.80
N GLN A 57 2.55 0.52 20.50
CA GLN A 57 2.91 1.44 19.43
C GLN A 57 1.69 2.25 18.93
N ILE A 58 0.52 2.01 19.51
CA ILE A 58 -0.72 2.68 19.17
C ILE A 58 -1.02 3.71 20.25
N ARG A 59 -1.23 4.95 19.84
CA ARG A 59 -1.54 6.07 20.74
C ARG A 59 -2.78 6.81 20.26
N GLU A 60 -3.54 7.37 21.20
CA GLU A 60 -4.67 8.25 20.87
C GLU A 60 -4.20 9.54 20.21
N ALA A 61 -5.01 10.04 19.28
CA ALA A 61 -4.89 11.33 18.64
C ALA A 61 -6.25 12.06 18.75
N ASP A 62 -6.28 13.37 18.55
CA ASP A 62 -7.51 14.16 18.59
C ASP A 62 -8.57 13.69 17.59
N ASP A 63 -8.13 13.17 16.45
CA ASP A 63 -9.01 12.66 15.39
C ASP A 63 -8.46 11.32 14.85
N GLY A 64 -8.58 10.25 15.65
CA GLY A 64 -8.14 8.91 15.27
C GLY A 64 -7.02 8.35 16.15
N LEU A 65 -6.05 7.68 15.53
CA LEU A 65 -4.93 7.03 16.22
C LEU A 65 -3.59 7.37 15.58
N TYR A 66 -2.54 7.46 16.39
CA TYR A 66 -1.15 7.49 15.96
C TYR A 66 -0.52 6.10 16.06
N LEU A 67 0.20 5.72 15.02
CA LEU A 67 0.94 4.45 14.93
C LEU A 67 2.43 4.74 14.81
N ASP A 68 3.19 4.32 15.79
CA ASP A 68 4.63 4.53 15.83
C ASP A 68 5.36 3.31 15.23
N PHE A 69 6.04 3.53 14.12
CA PHE A 69 6.82 2.50 13.43
C PHE A 69 8.31 2.78 13.53
N PHE A 70 9.10 1.74 13.71
CA PHE A 70 10.54 1.79 13.46
C PHE A 70 10.84 1.05 12.15
N GLN A 71 11.18 1.81 11.12
CA GLN A 71 11.49 1.25 9.80
C GLN A 71 12.85 0.56 9.80
N LYS A 72 12.89 -0.75 9.83
CA LYS A 72 14.12 -1.56 9.92
C LYS A 72 15.12 -1.25 8.81
N LYS A 73 14.65 -1.06 7.56
CA LYS A 73 15.53 -0.82 6.40
C LYS A 73 16.18 0.57 6.41
N THR A 74 15.46 1.60 6.85
CA THR A 74 15.93 2.99 6.86
C THR A 74 16.42 3.46 8.21
N ARG A 75 16.21 2.64 9.26
CA ARG A 75 16.52 2.94 10.68
C ARG A 75 15.88 4.25 11.16
N LYS A 76 14.66 4.54 10.69
CA LYS A 76 13.92 5.73 11.06
C LYS A 76 12.70 5.39 11.91
N ALA A 77 12.50 6.17 12.98
CA ALA A 77 11.24 6.19 13.69
C ALA A 77 10.29 7.13 12.95
N ILE A 78 9.07 6.69 12.71
CA ILE A 78 8.02 7.50 12.08
C ILE A 78 6.69 7.29 12.80
N THR A 79 5.84 8.30 12.76
CA THR A 79 4.45 8.22 13.25
C THR A 79 3.51 8.42 12.07
N VAL A 80 2.50 7.56 11.96
CA VAL A 80 1.46 7.64 10.92
C VAL A 80 0.10 7.78 11.58
N GLY A 81 -0.68 8.79 11.17
CA GLY A 81 -2.06 8.98 11.62
C GLY A 81 -3.02 8.07 10.86
N VAL A 82 -3.99 7.49 11.56
CA VAL A 82 -5.09 6.70 11.00
C VAL A 82 -6.41 7.19 11.58
N LYS A 83 -7.37 7.51 10.69
CA LYS A 83 -8.71 7.94 11.09
C LYS A 83 -9.86 7.23 10.39
N ASN A 84 -9.58 6.21 9.57
CA ASN A 84 -10.63 5.35 9.03
C ASN A 84 -11.33 4.62 10.19
N PRO A 85 -12.68 4.80 10.39
CA PRO A 85 -13.36 4.30 11.58
C PRO A 85 -13.25 2.78 11.76
N LEU A 86 -13.30 2.03 10.65
CA LEU A 86 -13.18 0.57 10.68
C LEU A 86 -11.81 0.12 11.18
N ILE A 87 -10.75 0.81 10.75
CA ILE A 87 -9.36 0.48 11.15
C ILE A 87 -9.11 0.94 12.58
N VAL A 88 -9.63 2.10 12.96
CA VAL A 88 -9.53 2.62 14.34
C VAL A 88 -10.17 1.62 15.32
N ASP A 89 -11.37 1.09 15.03
CA ASP A 89 -12.02 0.07 15.86
C ASP A 89 -11.14 -1.17 16.03
N TRP A 90 -10.58 -1.71 14.94
CA TRP A 90 -9.68 -2.88 15.02
C TRP A 90 -8.38 -2.62 15.76
N LEU A 91 -7.83 -1.42 15.66
CA LEU A 91 -6.59 -1.03 16.34
C LEU A 91 -6.83 -0.81 17.84
N SER A 92 -7.94 -0.19 18.22
CA SER A 92 -8.30 0.04 19.63
C SER A 92 -8.45 -1.27 20.41
N ASN A 93 -8.98 -2.31 19.77
CA ASN A 93 -9.09 -3.66 20.32
C ASN A 93 -7.87 -4.55 20.03
N PHE A 94 -6.91 -4.05 19.25
CA PHE A 94 -5.80 -4.79 18.68
C PHE A 94 -6.21 -6.14 18.07
N ASP A 95 -7.23 -6.12 17.23
CA ASP A 95 -7.84 -7.32 16.65
C ASP A 95 -7.06 -7.83 15.41
N PHE A 96 -5.75 -7.94 15.59
CA PHE A 96 -4.78 -8.38 14.59
C PHE A 96 -4.01 -9.60 15.09
N LYS A 97 -4.17 -10.74 14.41
CA LYS A 97 -3.41 -11.95 14.74
C LYS A 97 -2.08 -11.97 13.97
N PRO A 98 -0.97 -12.39 14.59
CA PRO A 98 0.31 -12.51 13.91
C PRO A 98 0.24 -13.42 12.70
N ILE A 99 0.88 -13.01 11.61
CA ILE A 99 1.04 -13.81 10.39
C ILE A 99 2.44 -13.62 9.80
N SER A 100 2.93 -14.61 9.05
CA SER A 100 4.19 -14.48 8.33
C SER A 100 4.01 -13.69 7.03
N ASP A 101 5.10 -13.06 6.54
CA ASP A 101 5.12 -12.34 5.26
C ASP A 101 4.60 -13.21 4.09
N GLN A 102 4.95 -14.50 4.09
CA GLN A 102 4.52 -15.43 3.06
C GLN A 102 3.01 -15.72 3.15
N ALA A 103 2.50 -15.98 4.37
CA ALA A 103 1.06 -16.19 4.60
C ALA A 103 0.28 -14.92 4.23
N PHE A 104 0.77 -13.75 4.62
CA PHE A 104 0.18 -12.47 4.26
C PHE A 104 0.07 -12.30 2.75
N ASN A 105 1.16 -12.47 2.00
CA ASN A 105 1.13 -12.32 0.54
C ASN A 105 0.20 -13.34 -0.17
N ARG A 106 0.01 -14.55 0.39
CA ARG A 106 -1.02 -15.49 -0.09
C ARG A 106 -2.42 -14.99 0.24
N GLY A 107 -2.64 -14.54 1.48
CA GLY A 107 -3.91 -14.01 1.95
C GLY A 107 -4.38 -12.79 1.17
N LEU A 108 -3.47 -11.87 0.82
CA LEU A 108 -3.80 -10.71 -0.03
C LEU A 108 -4.46 -11.10 -1.33
N LYS A 109 -3.95 -12.14 -2.00
CA LYS A 109 -4.51 -12.63 -3.27
C LYS A 109 -5.90 -13.24 -3.07
N MET A 110 -6.10 -13.99 -1.98
CA MET A 110 -7.39 -14.59 -1.64
C MET A 110 -8.43 -13.52 -1.31
N VAL A 111 -8.06 -12.49 -0.52
CA VAL A 111 -8.93 -11.35 -0.20
C VAL A 111 -9.30 -10.60 -1.47
N ALA A 112 -8.32 -10.28 -2.32
CA ALA A 112 -8.56 -9.57 -3.57
C ALA A 112 -9.43 -10.37 -4.55
N GLN A 113 -9.22 -11.68 -4.65
CA GLN A 113 -10.07 -12.57 -5.44
C GLN A 113 -11.51 -12.58 -4.91
N LYS A 114 -11.69 -12.67 -3.59
CA LYS A 114 -13.00 -12.63 -2.95
C LYS A 114 -13.72 -11.29 -3.17
N ALA A 115 -12.96 -10.20 -3.29
CA ALA A 115 -13.47 -8.86 -3.63
C ALA A 115 -13.74 -8.66 -5.13
N GLY A 116 -13.61 -9.71 -5.98
CA GLY A 116 -13.84 -9.62 -7.40
C GLY A 116 -12.83 -8.74 -8.14
N ILE A 117 -11.57 -8.72 -7.68
CA ILE A 117 -10.49 -7.96 -8.35
C ILE A 117 -9.81 -8.87 -9.37
N ASP A 118 -10.53 -9.21 -10.43
CA ASP A 118 -10.16 -10.25 -11.39
C ASP A 118 -9.89 -9.71 -12.81
N THR A 119 -9.97 -8.40 -13.02
CA THR A 119 -9.66 -7.76 -14.31
C THR A 119 -8.32 -8.27 -14.86
N MET A 120 -8.32 -8.72 -16.12
CA MET A 120 -7.10 -9.16 -16.79
C MET A 120 -6.12 -8.00 -16.94
N THR A 121 -4.96 -8.13 -16.33
CA THR A 121 -3.98 -7.06 -16.17
C THR A 121 -2.61 -7.58 -16.58
N GLU A 122 -1.88 -6.78 -17.33
CA GLU A 122 -0.52 -7.11 -17.70
C GLU A 122 0.41 -7.04 -16.49
N GLY A 123 1.24 -8.06 -16.31
CA GLY A 123 2.13 -8.14 -15.17
C GLY A 123 3.14 -9.26 -15.26
N TYR A 124 4.01 -9.30 -14.26
CA TYR A 124 5.01 -10.37 -14.14
C TYR A 124 4.61 -11.35 -13.05
N GLN A 125 4.56 -12.63 -13.42
CA GLN A 125 4.47 -13.71 -12.44
C GLN A 125 5.73 -14.56 -12.42
N MET A 126 6.02 -15.15 -11.26
CA MET A 126 7.09 -16.13 -11.10
C MET A 126 6.55 -17.50 -11.54
N ASP A 127 7.09 -18.05 -12.59
CA ASP A 127 6.90 -19.45 -12.94
C ASP A 127 7.61 -20.31 -11.89
N ARG A 128 6.85 -21.19 -11.23
CA ARG A 128 7.36 -22.04 -10.14
C ARG A 128 8.31 -23.12 -10.63
N SER A 129 8.16 -23.57 -11.86
CA SER A 129 8.97 -24.64 -12.46
C SER A 129 10.33 -24.12 -12.88
N THR A 130 10.35 -22.99 -13.56
CA THR A 130 11.57 -22.39 -14.14
C THR A 130 12.22 -21.36 -13.23
N ARG A 131 11.54 -20.90 -12.16
CA ARG A 131 11.93 -19.78 -11.28
C ARG A 131 12.21 -18.48 -12.07
N ARG A 132 11.63 -18.35 -13.26
CA ARG A 132 11.75 -17.14 -14.09
C ARG A 132 10.49 -16.31 -14.01
N ARG A 133 10.64 -15.00 -14.15
CA ARG A 133 9.49 -14.10 -14.28
C ARG A 133 9.04 -14.08 -15.73
N SER A 134 7.78 -14.37 -15.97
CA SER A 134 7.11 -14.26 -17.27
C SER A 134 6.17 -13.06 -17.30
N LEU A 135 6.26 -12.27 -18.35
CA LEU A 135 5.29 -11.23 -18.65
C LEU A 135 4.05 -11.88 -19.27
N GLY A 136 2.88 -11.46 -18.85
CA GLY A 136 1.62 -11.98 -19.37
C GLY A 136 0.41 -11.22 -18.85
N LEU A 137 -0.77 -11.63 -19.30
CA LEU A 137 -2.05 -11.17 -18.80
C LEU A 137 -2.52 -12.11 -17.68
N TYR A 138 -2.75 -11.57 -16.50
CA TYR A 138 -3.17 -12.33 -15.34
C TYR A 138 -4.35 -11.64 -14.66
N PRO A 139 -5.25 -12.37 -13.98
CA PRO A 139 -6.22 -11.74 -13.10
C PRO A 139 -5.51 -10.85 -12.08
N LYS A 140 -5.95 -9.60 -11.90
CA LYS A 140 -5.24 -8.59 -11.12
C LYS A 140 -4.95 -9.04 -9.69
N TYR A 141 -5.85 -9.82 -9.05
CA TYR A 141 -5.61 -10.35 -7.71
C TYR A 141 -4.32 -11.17 -7.62
N GLN A 142 -3.90 -11.84 -8.68
CA GLN A 142 -2.68 -12.64 -8.70
C GLN A 142 -1.40 -11.79 -8.71
N LEU A 143 -1.49 -10.53 -9.11
CA LEU A 143 -0.38 -9.58 -9.19
C LEU A 143 -0.22 -8.76 -7.91
N ILE A 144 -1.20 -8.81 -6.99
CA ILE A 144 -1.18 -8.07 -5.74
C ILE A 144 -0.17 -8.71 -4.77
N SER A 145 0.60 -7.84 -4.11
CA SER A 145 1.56 -8.19 -3.08
C SER A 145 1.58 -7.12 -1.99
N SER A 146 2.23 -7.39 -0.88
CA SER A 146 2.45 -6.38 0.18
C SER A 146 3.12 -5.11 -0.34
N HIS A 147 3.97 -5.22 -1.36
CA HIS A 147 4.59 -4.08 -2.01
C HIS A 147 3.59 -3.24 -2.81
N SER A 148 2.56 -3.89 -3.40
CA SER A 148 1.47 -3.19 -4.09
C SER A 148 0.66 -2.32 -3.14
N LEU A 149 0.42 -2.76 -1.88
CA LEU A 149 -0.32 -1.98 -0.88
C LEU A 149 0.39 -0.65 -0.59
N ARG A 150 1.67 -0.72 -0.29
CA ARG A 150 2.48 0.48 -0.03
C ARG A 150 2.58 1.40 -1.25
N ARG A 151 2.66 0.84 -2.46
CA ARG A 151 2.64 1.62 -3.69
C ARG A 151 1.29 2.26 -3.91
N THR A 152 0.20 1.55 -3.65
CA THR A 152 -1.16 2.08 -3.69
C THR A 152 -1.31 3.28 -2.75
N PHE A 153 -0.88 3.15 -1.48
CA PHE A 153 -0.83 4.26 -0.52
C PHE A 153 -0.12 5.48 -1.13
N ALA A 154 1.10 5.29 -1.59
CA ALA A 154 1.90 6.39 -2.16
C ALA A 154 1.22 7.05 -3.37
N THR A 155 0.61 6.25 -4.25
CA THR A 155 -0.05 6.74 -5.47
C THR A 155 -1.34 7.48 -5.17
N LEU A 156 -2.16 6.99 -4.24
CA LEU A 156 -3.45 7.61 -3.87
C LEU A 156 -3.28 8.96 -3.17
N HIS A 157 -2.17 9.13 -2.43
CA HIS A 157 -1.89 10.38 -1.73
C HIS A 157 -1.09 11.38 -2.58
N TYR A 158 -0.41 10.93 -3.63
CA TYR A 158 0.35 11.80 -4.50
C TYR A 158 -0.55 12.85 -5.18
N GLY A 159 -0.17 14.11 -5.05
CA GLY A 159 -0.96 15.27 -5.52
C GLY A 159 -2.09 15.72 -4.58
N LYS A 160 -2.41 14.94 -3.53
CA LYS A 160 -3.38 15.32 -2.48
C LYS A 160 -2.67 15.76 -1.19
N VAL A 161 -1.52 15.15 -0.91
CA VAL A 161 -0.68 15.41 0.26
C VAL A 161 0.70 15.87 -0.23
N PRO A 162 1.38 16.80 0.46
CA PRO A 162 2.74 17.20 0.09
C PRO A 162 3.68 16.00 -0.07
N THR A 163 4.35 15.92 -1.20
CA THR A 163 5.24 14.80 -1.54
C THR A 163 6.27 14.46 -0.46
N PRO A 164 6.92 15.45 0.22
CA PRO A 164 7.85 15.16 1.30
C PRO A 164 7.24 14.35 2.45
N LEU A 165 5.97 14.61 2.81
CA LEU A 165 5.28 13.85 3.88
C LEU A 165 5.03 12.40 3.45
N ILE A 166 4.63 12.17 2.20
CA ILE A 166 4.44 10.81 1.68
C ILE A 166 5.80 10.08 1.65
N MET A 167 6.86 10.77 1.26
CA MET A 167 8.21 10.23 1.22
C MET A 167 8.72 9.88 2.63
N GLU A 168 8.44 10.73 3.63
CA GLU A 168 8.79 10.47 5.04
C GLU A 168 8.10 9.19 5.53
N ILE A 169 6.77 9.10 5.38
CA ILE A 169 5.98 7.92 5.77
C ILE A 169 6.49 6.66 5.04
N THR A 170 6.75 6.77 3.74
CA THR A 170 7.21 5.64 2.93
C THR A 170 8.74 5.45 2.98
N GLY A 171 9.50 6.28 3.69
CA GLY A 171 10.95 6.17 3.86
C GLY A 171 11.73 6.26 2.55
N HIS A 172 11.30 7.10 1.62
CA HIS A 172 12.05 7.44 0.41
C HIS A 172 12.92 8.68 0.68
N SER A 173 14.20 8.60 0.33
CA SER A 173 15.16 9.70 0.52
C SER A 173 15.33 10.60 -0.72
N LYS A 174 14.94 10.10 -1.90
CA LYS A 174 15.07 10.81 -3.18
C LYS A 174 13.74 10.85 -3.91
N GLU A 175 13.29 12.06 -4.28
CA GLU A 175 12.04 12.27 -5.02
C GLU A 175 12.01 11.52 -6.35
N THR A 176 13.12 11.51 -7.08
CA THR A 176 13.21 10.76 -8.34
C THR A 176 12.95 9.27 -8.19
N THR A 177 13.45 8.67 -7.09
CA THR A 177 13.17 7.27 -6.75
C THR A 177 11.71 7.07 -6.36
N PHE A 178 11.13 8.01 -5.60
CA PHE A 178 9.73 7.98 -5.23
C PHE A 178 8.81 8.09 -6.45
N LEU A 179 9.05 9.05 -7.35
CA LEU A 179 8.26 9.20 -8.56
C LEU A 179 8.33 7.95 -9.45
N SER A 180 9.53 7.42 -9.68
CA SER A 180 9.70 6.15 -10.40
C SER A 180 8.95 4.99 -9.71
N TYR A 181 8.95 4.96 -8.37
CA TYR A 181 8.24 3.94 -7.58
C TYR A 181 6.73 3.95 -7.80
N ILE A 182 6.12 5.13 -7.95
CA ILE A 182 4.67 5.29 -8.24
C ILE A 182 4.36 5.37 -9.74
N GLY A 183 5.34 5.16 -10.62
CA GLY A 183 5.16 5.20 -12.08
C GLY A 183 4.95 6.59 -12.65
N LYS A 184 5.41 7.60 -11.95
CA LYS A 184 5.38 8.98 -12.44
C LYS A 184 6.78 9.38 -12.89
N THR A 185 6.85 10.05 -14.02
CA THR A 185 8.04 10.77 -14.45
C THR A 185 7.94 12.22 -14.02
N ARG A 186 9.08 12.86 -13.78
CA ARG A 186 9.12 14.31 -13.52
C ARG A 186 8.68 15.02 -14.80
N ASN A 187 7.42 15.45 -14.83
CA ASN A 187 6.87 16.22 -15.95
C ASN A 187 6.98 17.71 -15.63
N LYS A 188 7.69 18.47 -16.47
CA LYS A 188 7.89 19.92 -16.29
C LYS A 188 6.57 20.67 -16.33
N ASP A 189 5.66 20.27 -17.20
CA ASP A 189 4.35 20.90 -17.35
C ASP A 189 3.49 20.67 -16.12
N HIS A 190 3.49 19.44 -15.57
CA HIS A 190 2.79 19.15 -14.31
C HIS A 190 3.32 19.97 -13.11
N ILE A 191 4.64 20.25 -13.08
CA ILE A 191 5.22 21.13 -12.07
C ILE A 191 4.72 22.55 -12.23
N ALA A 192 4.72 23.05 -13.48
CA ALA A 192 4.22 24.38 -13.79
C ALA A 192 2.72 24.54 -13.47
N ASP A 193 1.89 23.58 -13.87
CA ASP A 193 0.46 23.54 -13.56
C ASP A 193 0.19 23.51 -12.04
N THR A 194 0.97 22.72 -11.34
CA THR A 194 0.87 22.64 -9.87
C THR A 194 1.25 23.99 -9.25
N PHE A 195 2.33 24.60 -9.70
CA PHE A 195 2.75 25.92 -9.23
C PHE A 195 1.68 26.99 -9.50
N LEU A 196 1.07 27.01 -10.69
CA LEU A 196 0.00 27.93 -11.04
C LEU A 196 -1.22 27.78 -10.10
N ARG A 197 -1.58 26.56 -9.69
CA ARG A 197 -2.66 26.33 -8.72
C ARG A 197 -2.39 26.95 -7.34
N TYR A 198 -1.13 27.02 -6.93
CA TYR A 198 -0.74 27.65 -5.66
C TYR A 198 -0.64 29.18 -5.75
N LEU A 199 -0.60 29.75 -6.97
CA LEU A 199 -0.57 31.21 -7.15
C LEU A 199 -1.97 31.85 -7.17
N ASN A 200 -3.05 31.08 -7.27
CA ASN A 200 -4.42 31.58 -7.16
C ASN A 200 -4.73 31.84 -5.67
N PHE A 201 -4.26 32.98 -5.18
CA PHE A 201 -4.62 33.56 -3.90
C PHE A 201 -5.91 34.39 -4.06
#